data_85f20b1dbc4db11973de5f5e7d6f3539
#
_entry.id   85f20b1dbc4db11973de5f5e7d6f3539
#
_cell.length_a   1.000
_cell.length_b   1.000
_cell.length_c   1.000
_cell.angle_alpha   90.00
_cell.angle_beta   90.00
_cell.angle_gamma   90.00
#
_symmetry.space_group_name_H-M   'P 1'
#
loop_
_entity.id
_entity.type
_entity.pdbx_description
1 polymer ?
#
loop_
_entity_poly.entity_id
_entity_poly.type
_entity_poly.pdbx_seq_one_letter_code
_entity_poly.pdbx_strand_id
1 'polypeptide(L)'
;MQKFKQKKQVNQADFESLHKLNLINFKAFTQSILLDPTPDFAVRLALCEDLVRLGLKDSFKIWVVDNLEEFVPAETLLLEKEPAYWEIITAVGSRFAHNPSQLPLMIGETNLVVGSLYPKVKKYVDEPDSFASDLVSFLQIKEGRSHQKLFNKIYQHLPK
;
A
#
# COMPACT_ATOMS: atom_id res chain seq x y z
N MET A 1 -10.16 -16.65 -13.12
CA MET A 1 -11.25 -15.66 -13.18
C MET A 1 -12.08 -15.81 -14.43
N GLN A 2 -11.47 -16.02 -15.58
CA GLN A 2 -12.20 -16.17 -16.83
C GLN A 2 -13.10 -17.42 -16.86
N LYS A 3 -12.65 -18.51 -16.22
CA LYS A 3 -13.46 -19.74 -16.14
C LYS A 3 -14.81 -19.51 -15.47
N PHE A 4 -14.83 -18.65 -14.46
CA PHE A 4 -16.05 -18.31 -13.75
C PHE A 4 -17.05 -17.60 -14.66
N LYS A 5 -16.56 -16.69 -15.51
CA LYS A 5 -17.38 -15.91 -16.43
C LYS A 5 -18.01 -16.74 -17.53
N GLN A 6 -17.44 -17.90 -17.83
CA GLN A 6 -17.95 -18.76 -18.89
C GLN A 6 -19.11 -19.65 -18.45
N LYS A 7 -19.32 -19.80 -17.17
CA LYS A 7 -20.44 -20.58 -16.65
C LYS A 7 -21.72 -19.78 -16.74
N LYS A 8 -22.70 -20.31 -17.46
CA LYS A 8 -23.96 -19.63 -17.70
C LYS A 8 -25.06 -19.99 -16.71
N GLN A 9 -25.04 -21.21 -16.17
CA GLN A 9 -26.05 -21.66 -15.21
C GLN A 9 -25.39 -22.49 -14.12
N VAL A 10 -25.63 -22.10 -12.87
CA VAL A 10 -25.18 -22.84 -11.70
C VAL A 10 -26.30 -22.80 -10.66
N ASN A 11 -26.48 -23.88 -9.91
CA ASN A 11 -27.38 -23.87 -8.78
C ASN A 11 -26.69 -23.27 -7.56
N GLN A 12 -27.44 -23.13 -6.45
CA GLN A 12 -26.92 -22.49 -5.23
C GLN A 12 -25.67 -23.20 -4.70
N ALA A 13 -25.71 -24.54 -4.66
CA ALA A 13 -24.56 -25.30 -4.14
C ALA A 13 -23.34 -25.17 -5.04
N ASP A 14 -23.54 -25.20 -6.36
CA ASP A 14 -22.47 -25.00 -7.33
C ASP A 14 -21.86 -23.61 -7.20
N PHE A 15 -22.71 -22.60 -7.04
CA PHE A 15 -22.26 -21.22 -6.87
C PHE A 15 -21.38 -21.09 -5.62
N GLU A 16 -21.80 -21.65 -4.49
CA GLU A 16 -21.01 -21.62 -3.25
C GLU A 16 -19.68 -22.32 -3.39
N SER A 17 -19.66 -23.49 -4.06
CA SER A 17 -18.44 -24.23 -4.32
C SER A 17 -17.48 -23.44 -5.19
N LEU A 18 -17.98 -22.82 -6.25
CA LEU A 18 -17.17 -21.97 -7.15
C LEU A 18 -16.63 -20.75 -6.41
N HIS A 19 -17.45 -20.14 -5.55
CA HIS A 19 -17.03 -18.99 -4.78
C HIS A 19 -15.87 -19.35 -3.83
N LYS A 20 -15.98 -20.48 -3.14
CA LYS A 20 -14.91 -20.96 -2.24
C LYS A 20 -13.62 -21.25 -3.01
N LEU A 21 -13.74 -21.90 -4.17
CA LEU A 21 -12.59 -22.23 -5.00
C LEU A 21 -11.92 -20.95 -5.52
N ASN A 22 -12.72 -19.97 -5.96
CA ASN A 22 -12.21 -18.69 -6.41
C ASN A 22 -11.48 -17.94 -5.30
N LEU A 23 -11.98 -18.01 -4.06
CA LEU A 23 -11.32 -17.38 -2.92
C LEU A 23 -9.95 -18.02 -2.64
N ILE A 24 -9.89 -19.35 -2.67
CA ILE A 24 -8.63 -20.08 -2.48
C ILE A 24 -7.64 -19.68 -3.56
N ASN A 25 -8.08 -19.67 -4.83
CA ASN A 25 -7.23 -19.29 -5.95
C ASN A 25 -6.79 -17.82 -5.85
N PHE A 26 -7.68 -16.94 -5.40
CA PHE A 26 -7.37 -15.54 -5.20
C PHE A 26 -6.29 -15.37 -4.11
N LYS A 27 -6.42 -16.09 -2.99
CA LYS A 27 -5.41 -16.04 -1.92
C LYS A 27 -4.04 -16.48 -2.43
N ALA A 28 -3.99 -17.61 -3.14
CA ALA A 28 -2.72 -18.15 -3.66
C ALA A 28 -2.11 -17.21 -4.69
N PHE A 29 -2.91 -16.69 -5.60
CA PHE A 29 -2.46 -15.75 -6.63
C PHE A 29 -1.92 -14.47 -5.98
N THR A 30 -2.69 -13.90 -5.06
CA THR A 30 -2.31 -12.67 -4.38
C THR A 30 -1.02 -12.88 -3.59
N GLN A 31 -0.90 -13.98 -2.86
CA GLN A 31 0.31 -14.26 -2.10
C GLN A 31 1.54 -14.35 -3.03
N SER A 32 1.39 -14.94 -4.20
CA SER A 32 2.50 -15.04 -5.15
C SER A 32 2.93 -13.66 -5.68
N ILE A 33 1.97 -12.76 -5.92
CA ILE A 33 2.26 -11.38 -6.34
C ILE A 33 2.96 -10.61 -5.22
N LEU A 34 2.49 -10.74 -3.99
CA LEU A 34 3.07 -10.02 -2.86
C LEU A 34 4.49 -10.49 -2.52
N LEU A 35 4.82 -11.75 -2.83
CA LEU A 35 6.16 -12.29 -2.62
C LEU A 35 7.13 -11.94 -3.76
N ASP A 36 6.62 -11.53 -4.90
CA ASP A 36 7.45 -11.13 -6.02
C ASP A 36 7.86 -9.66 -5.85
N PRO A 37 9.15 -9.33 -5.80
CA PRO A 37 9.58 -7.94 -5.62
C PRO A 37 9.47 -7.09 -6.89
N THR A 38 9.16 -7.68 -8.04
CA THR A 38 9.14 -6.95 -9.31
C THR A 38 7.82 -6.23 -9.62
N PRO A 39 6.64 -6.66 -9.15
CA PRO A 39 5.40 -5.95 -9.47
C PRO A 39 5.38 -4.52 -8.95
N ASP A 40 4.67 -3.67 -9.69
CA ASP A 40 4.43 -2.28 -9.32
C ASP A 40 3.80 -2.19 -7.92
N PHE A 41 4.26 -1.23 -7.12
CA PHE A 41 3.72 -1.04 -5.77
C PHE A 41 2.21 -0.74 -5.79
N ALA A 42 1.70 -0.09 -6.84
CA ALA A 42 0.27 0.20 -6.95
C ALA A 42 -0.57 -1.08 -7.03
N VAL A 43 -0.07 -2.08 -7.76
CA VAL A 43 -0.71 -3.40 -7.82
C VAL A 43 -0.70 -4.06 -6.44
N ARG A 44 0.44 -3.98 -5.76
CA ARG A 44 0.61 -4.57 -4.43
C ARG A 44 -0.29 -3.89 -3.40
N LEU A 45 -0.36 -2.57 -3.45
CA LEU A 45 -1.26 -1.81 -2.58
C LEU A 45 -2.72 -2.20 -2.81
N ALA A 46 -3.15 -2.25 -4.07
CA ALA A 46 -4.52 -2.61 -4.41
C ALA A 46 -4.87 -4.01 -3.91
N LEU A 47 -3.97 -4.98 -4.11
CA LEU A 47 -4.20 -6.36 -3.65
C LEU A 47 -4.25 -6.44 -2.13
N CYS A 48 -3.37 -5.72 -1.44
CA CYS A 48 -3.40 -5.66 0.03
C CYS A 48 -4.73 -5.11 0.53
N GLU A 49 -5.20 -4.02 -0.08
CA GLU A 49 -6.46 -3.41 0.32
C GLU A 49 -7.65 -4.33 0.03
N ASP A 50 -7.61 -5.07 -1.07
CA ASP A 50 -8.65 -6.07 -1.35
C ASP A 50 -8.67 -7.16 -0.28
N LEU A 51 -7.52 -7.65 0.15
CA LEU A 51 -7.43 -8.62 1.24
C LEU A 51 -8.01 -8.05 2.53
N VAL A 52 -7.69 -6.80 2.84
CA VAL A 52 -8.19 -6.12 4.05
C VAL A 52 -9.71 -5.98 3.99
N ARG A 53 -10.26 -5.58 2.83
CA ARG A 53 -11.71 -5.47 2.67
C ARG A 53 -12.43 -6.80 2.84
N LEU A 54 -11.78 -7.89 2.41
CA LEU A 54 -12.32 -9.24 2.62
C LEU A 54 -12.22 -9.69 4.07
N GLY A 55 -11.41 -9.03 4.89
CA GLY A 55 -11.26 -9.35 6.31
C GLY A 55 -10.66 -10.72 6.55
N LEU A 56 -9.76 -11.17 5.67
CA LEU A 56 -9.17 -12.50 5.79
C LEU A 56 -8.30 -12.61 7.03
N LYS A 57 -8.39 -13.75 7.71
CA LYS A 57 -7.64 -14.04 8.93
C LYS A 57 -6.33 -14.76 8.67
N ASP A 58 -6.07 -15.11 7.41
CA ASP A 58 -4.82 -15.72 7.00
C ASP A 58 -3.68 -14.72 7.13
N SER A 59 -2.48 -15.20 7.39
CA SER A 59 -1.28 -14.39 7.36
C SER A 59 -0.70 -14.36 5.96
N PHE A 60 -0.31 -13.19 5.49
CA PHE A 60 0.30 -12.99 4.17
C PHE A 60 1.67 -12.35 4.32
N LYS A 61 2.56 -12.65 3.40
CA LYS A 61 3.88 -12.05 3.35
C LYS A 61 3.95 -11.10 2.17
N ILE A 62 4.65 -9.98 2.37
CA ILE A 62 4.77 -8.93 1.36
C ILE A 62 6.13 -8.26 1.47
N TRP A 63 6.71 -7.91 0.34
CA TRP A 63 7.88 -7.05 0.31
C TRP A 63 7.45 -5.61 0.53
N VAL A 64 8.00 -4.99 1.59
CA VAL A 64 7.81 -3.56 1.87
C VAL A 64 9.19 -2.92 1.78
N VAL A 65 9.41 -2.16 0.72
CA VAL A 65 10.72 -1.63 0.35
C VAL A 65 11.69 -2.81 0.16
N ASP A 66 12.65 -3.00 1.05
CA ASP A 66 13.61 -4.12 0.95
C ASP A 66 13.36 -5.21 2.00
N ASN A 67 12.30 -5.07 2.79
CA ASN A 67 12.03 -5.97 3.90
C ASN A 67 10.84 -6.88 3.59
N LEU A 68 10.98 -8.15 3.95
CA LEU A 68 9.87 -9.10 3.87
C LEU A 68 9.07 -8.96 5.16
N GLU A 69 7.83 -8.51 5.03
CA GLU A 69 6.93 -8.27 6.16
C GLU A 69 5.80 -9.28 6.15
N GLU A 70 5.15 -9.43 7.28
CA GLU A 70 4.01 -10.32 7.43
C GLU A 70 2.84 -9.52 8.00
N PHE A 71 1.63 -9.76 7.47
CA PHE A 71 0.45 -9.06 7.95
C PHE A 71 -0.78 -9.98 7.89
N VAL A 72 -1.76 -9.67 8.74
CA VAL A 72 -3.06 -10.35 8.74
C VAL A 72 -4.10 -9.31 8.31
N PRO A 73 -4.75 -9.50 7.16
CA PRO A 73 -5.70 -8.50 6.66
C PRO A 73 -6.80 -8.11 7.64
N ALA A 74 -7.33 -9.10 8.39
CA ALA A 74 -8.38 -8.83 9.37
C ALA A 74 -7.93 -7.89 10.49
N GLU A 75 -6.61 -7.77 10.72
CA GLU A 75 -6.03 -6.91 11.77
C GLU A 75 -5.38 -5.67 11.18
N THR A 76 -5.61 -5.39 9.91
CA THR A 76 -4.96 -4.30 9.17
C THR A 76 -6.01 -3.28 8.73
N LEU A 77 -5.68 -2.00 8.87
CA LEU A 77 -6.55 -0.93 8.38
C LEU A 77 -6.32 -0.70 6.89
N LEU A 78 -7.35 -0.22 6.19
CA LEU A 78 -7.15 0.36 4.86
C LEU A 78 -6.27 1.60 5.00
N LEU A 79 -5.52 1.93 3.95
CA LEU A 79 -4.65 3.11 3.99
C LEU A 79 -5.44 4.38 4.34
N GLU A 80 -6.62 4.55 3.76
CA GLU A 80 -7.48 5.71 4.04
C GLU A 80 -8.00 5.76 5.47
N LYS A 81 -7.87 4.67 6.23
CA LYS A 81 -8.26 4.61 7.65
C LYS A 81 -7.06 4.71 8.58
N GLU A 82 -5.85 4.76 8.05
CA GLU A 82 -4.63 4.81 8.84
C GLU A 82 -4.38 6.24 9.33
N PRO A 83 -4.41 6.48 10.65
CA PRO A 83 -4.22 7.85 11.17
C PRO A 83 -2.90 8.49 10.76
N ALA A 84 -1.81 7.72 10.75
CA ALA A 84 -0.51 8.23 10.36
C ALA A 84 -0.51 8.79 8.93
N TYR A 85 -1.25 8.15 8.03
CA TYR A 85 -1.38 8.64 6.66
C TYR A 85 -1.95 10.05 6.63
N TRP A 86 -3.06 10.28 7.34
CA TRP A 86 -3.72 11.59 7.36
C TRP A 86 -2.88 12.65 8.06
N GLU A 87 -2.15 12.27 9.12
CA GLU A 87 -1.24 13.19 9.79
C GLU A 87 -0.13 13.66 8.88
N ILE A 88 0.45 12.73 8.09
CA ILE A 88 1.48 13.06 7.12
C ILE A 88 0.91 13.96 6.01
N ILE A 89 -0.23 13.60 5.44
CA ILE A 89 -0.89 14.37 4.38
C ILE A 89 -1.19 15.79 4.86
N THR A 90 -1.73 15.92 6.07
CA THR A 90 -2.05 17.23 6.65
C THR A 90 -0.80 18.06 6.86
N ALA A 91 0.27 17.45 7.37
CA ALA A 91 1.52 18.15 7.63
C ALA A 91 2.18 18.62 6.33
N VAL A 92 2.17 17.79 5.28
CA VAL A 92 2.69 18.18 3.96
C VAL A 92 1.82 19.27 3.37
N GLY A 93 0.50 19.09 3.42
CA GLY A 93 -0.45 20.07 2.87
C GLY A 93 -0.30 21.45 3.48
N SER A 94 -0.09 21.52 4.79
CA SER A 94 0.06 22.80 5.48
C SER A 94 1.31 23.58 5.03
N ARG A 95 2.37 22.87 4.65
CA ARG A 95 3.61 23.50 4.17
C ARG A 95 3.45 24.11 2.78
N PHE A 96 2.43 23.70 2.02
CA PHE A 96 2.19 24.17 0.67
C PHE A 96 0.84 24.87 0.53
N ALA A 97 0.24 25.27 1.67
CA ALA A 97 -1.07 25.95 1.66
C ALA A 97 -1.07 27.25 0.85
N HIS A 98 0.08 27.94 0.81
CA HIS A 98 0.22 29.19 0.05
C HIS A 98 0.90 28.98 -1.30
N ASN A 99 1.02 27.74 -1.74
CA ASN A 99 1.66 27.40 -3.00
C ASN A 99 0.79 26.40 -3.77
N PRO A 100 -0.35 26.86 -4.32
CA PRO A 100 -1.33 25.94 -4.93
C PRO A 100 -0.81 25.22 -6.17
N SER A 101 0.22 25.75 -6.83
CA SER A 101 0.79 25.09 -8.01
C SER A 101 1.59 23.84 -7.65
N GLN A 102 2.23 23.81 -6.46
CA GLN A 102 3.02 22.67 -6.01
C GLN A 102 2.25 21.69 -5.15
N LEU A 103 1.16 22.13 -4.54
CA LEU A 103 0.41 21.30 -3.59
C LEU A 103 -0.02 19.94 -4.17
N PRO A 104 -0.67 19.87 -5.36
CA PRO A 104 -1.07 18.58 -5.91
C PRO A 104 0.10 17.64 -6.14
N LEU A 105 1.23 18.17 -6.64
CA LEU A 105 2.42 17.37 -6.86
C LEU A 105 2.95 16.78 -5.56
N MET A 106 3.05 17.60 -4.52
CA MET A 106 3.58 17.18 -3.23
C MET A 106 2.67 16.17 -2.54
N ILE A 107 1.36 16.32 -2.66
CA ILE A 107 0.40 15.35 -2.13
C ILE A 107 0.52 14.03 -2.91
N GLY A 108 0.64 14.09 -4.23
CA GLY A 108 0.84 12.91 -5.06
C GLY A 108 2.10 12.14 -4.69
N GLU A 109 3.22 12.84 -4.51
CA GLU A 109 4.48 12.21 -4.09
C GLU A 109 4.36 11.60 -2.69
N THR A 110 3.66 12.27 -1.79
CA THR A 110 3.42 11.76 -0.43
C THR A 110 2.60 10.46 -0.49
N ASN A 111 1.57 10.41 -1.33
CA ASN A 111 0.78 9.21 -1.53
C ASN A 111 1.63 8.04 -2.03
N LEU A 112 2.55 8.29 -2.96
CA LEU A 112 3.46 7.26 -3.45
C LEU A 112 4.34 6.71 -2.33
N VAL A 113 4.92 7.60 -1.53
CA VAL A 113 5.83 7.22 -0.46
C VAL A 113 5.09 6.44 0.63
N VAL A 114 3.97 6.96 1.11
CA VAL A 114 3.23 6.29 2.19
C VAL A 114 2.60 4.99 1.68
N GLY A 115 2.08 5.00 0.45
CA GLY A 115 1.52 3.79 -0.17
C GLY A 115 2.54 2.67 -0.30
N SER A 116 3.82 3.00 -0.55
CA SER A 116 4.87 2.00 -0.64
C SER A 116 5.21 1.35 0.71
N LEU A 117 4.81 1.97 1.82
CA LEU A 117 5.02 1.43 3.17
C LEU A 117 3.84 0.60 3.65
N TYR A 118 2.68 0.70 2.99
CA TYR A 118 1.50 -0.06 3.34
C TYR A 118 1.77 -1.57 3.12
N PRO A 119 1.34 -2.46 4.00
CA PRO A 119 0.46 -2.29 5.15
C PRO A 119 1.18 -2.01 6.48
N LYS A 120 2.42 -1.60 6.43
CA LYS A 120 3.27 -1.41 7.61
C LYS A 120 3.64 0.05 7.85
N VAL A 121 2.74 0.98 7.54
CA VAL A 121 3.00 2.42 7.67
C VAL A 121 3.52 2.77 9.08
N LYS A 122 2.85 2.28 10.11
CA LYS A 122 3.25 2.60 11.50
C LYS A 122 4.63 2.09 11.87
N LYS A 123 5.07 1.00 11.25
CA LYS A 123 6.40 0.45 11.51
C LYS A 123 7.50 1.39 11.04
N TYR A 124 7.27 2.07 9.91
CA TYR A 124 8.28 2.92 9.28
C TYR A 124 8.08 4.40 9.62
N VAL A 125 6.95 4.77 10.22
CA VAL A 125 6.62 6.16 10.55
C VAL A 125 6.32 6.25 12.03
N ASP A 126 7.33 6.55 12.84
CA ASP A 126 7.17 6.71 14.29
C ASP A 126 6.54 8.06 14.61
N GLU A 127 7.03 9.12 13.95
CA GLU A 127 6.61 10.49 14.16
C GLU A 127 6.13 11.09 12.84
N PRO A 128 4.80 11.14 12.59
CA PRO A 128 4.28 11.63 11.30
C PRO A 128 4.74 13.03 10.92
N ASP A 129 4.81 13.96 11.88
CA ASP A 129 5.25 15.32 11.59
C ASP A 129 6.72 15.36 11.17
N SER A 130 7.57 14.63 11.86
CA SER A 130 8.99 14.52 11.53
C SER A 130 9.19 13.86 10.18
N PHE A 131 8.44 12.78 9.92
CA PHE A 131 8.47 12.09 8.64
C PHE A 131 8.07 13.04 7.51
N ALA A 132 6.99 13.80 7.70
CA ALA A 132 6.50 14.76 6.70
C ALA A 132 7.55 15.85 6.43
N SER A 133 8.17 16.38 7.48
CA SER A 133 9.20 17.40 7.36
C SER A 133 10.40 16.88 6.57
N ASP A 134 10.86 15.68 6.88
CA ASP A 134 11.97 15.04 6.19
C ASP A 134 11.63 14.73 4.74
N LEU A 135 10.39 14.31 4.47
CA LEU A 135 9.92 14.02 3.12
C LEU A 135 9.89 15.29 2.26
N VAL A 136 9.36 16.38 2.79
CA VAL A 136 9.34 17.67 2.07
C VAL A 136 10.78 18.10 1.74
N SER A 137 11.67 18.01 2.70
CA SER A 137 13.09 18.33 2.50
C SER A 137 13.71 17.45 1.42
N PHE A 138 13.42 16.15 1.44
CA PHE A 138 13.91 15.22 0.42
C PHE A 138 13.38 15.56 -0.97
N LEU A 139 12.09 15.88 -1.08
CA LEU A 139 11.48 16.19 -2.36
C LEU A 139 12.01 17.50 -2.95
N GLN A 140 12.30 18.47 -2.10
CA GLN A 140 12.76 19.78 -2.57
C GLN A 140 14.26 19.84 -2.82
N ILE A 141 15.07 19.26 -1.94
CA ILE A 141 16.54 19.39 -2.00
C ILE A 141 17.29 18.07 -1.85
N LYS A 142 16.58 16.95 -1.93
CA LYS A 142 17.16 15.59 -1.84
C LYS A 142 17.83 15.29 -0.49
N GLU A 143 17.47 16.01 0.56
CA GLU A 143 17.97 15.79 1.90
C GLU A 143 16.88 15.27 2.81
N GLY A 144 16.82 13.97 2.99
CA GLY A 144 15.79 13.29 3.79
C GLY A 144 16.12 13.19 5.28
N ARG A 145 17.27 13.69 5.70
CA ARG A 145 17.70 13.73 7.11
C ARG A 145 17.69 12.33 7.72
N SER A 146 16.96 12.13 8.82
CA SER A 146 16.92 10.82 9.48
C SER A 146 16.27 9.74 8.63
N HIS A 147 15.49 10.11 7.60
CA HIS A 147 14.80 9.18 6.71
C HIS A 147 15.48 9.07 5.34
N GLN A 148 16.69 9.56 5.19
CA GLN A 148 17.39 9.58 3.90
C GLN A 148 17.47 8.20 3.25
N LYS A 149 17.89 7.20 4.01
CA LYS A 149 18.05 5.84 3.50
C LYS A 149 16.72 5.25 3.07
N LEU A 150 15.67 5.46 3.86
CA LEU A 150 14.35 4.97 3.56
C LEU A 150 13.82 5.57 2.26
N PHE A 151 13.92 6.90 2.13
CA PHE A 151 13.43 7.59 0.92
C PHE A 151 14.21 7.15 -0.32
N ASN A 152 15.52 7.01 -0.21
CA ASN A 152 16.33 6.51 -1.32
C ASN A 152 15.87 5.13 -1.77
N LYS A 153 15.62 4.23 -0.85
CA LYS A 153 15.13 2.87 -1.17
C LYS A 153 13.76 2.91 -1.81
N ILE A 154 12.84 3.71 -1.29
CA ILE A 154 11.50 3.84 -1.84
C ILE A 154 11.59 4.29 -3.31
N TYR A 155 12.35 5.34 -3.57
CA TYR A 155 12.44 5.90 -4.92
C TYR A 155 13.20 5.01 -5.89
N GLN A 156 14.08 4.12 -5.40
CA GLN A 156 14.69 3.10 -6.25
C GLN A 156 13.68 2.09 -6.77
N HIS A 157 12.62 1.83 -6.00
CA HIS A 157 11.61 0.83 -6.34
C HIS A 157 10.38 1.41 -7.06
N LEU A 158 10.27 2.73 -7.16
CA LEU A 158 9.16 3.35 -7.86
C LEU A 158 9.38 3.32 -9.37
N PRO A 159 8.30 3.23 -10.17
CA PRO A 159 8.41 3.31 -11.63
C PRO A 159 8.98 4.66 -12.05
N LYS A 160 9.79 4.64 -13.09
CA LYS A 160 10.39 5.87 -13.63
C LYS A 160 9.63 6.41 -14.81
#